data_50b5fd996de791cbde6e67abc995ca50
#
_entry.id   50b5fd996de791cbde6e67abc995ca50
#
_cell.length_a   1.000
_cell.length_b   1.000
_cell.length_c   1.000
_cell.angle_alpha   90.00
_cell.angle_beta   90.00
_cell.angle_gamma   90.00
#
_symmetry.space_group_name_H-M   'P 1'
#
loop_
_entity.id
_entity.type
_entity.pdbx_description
1 polymer ?
#
loop_
_entity_poly.entity_id
_entity_poly.type
_entity_poly.pdbx_seq_one_letter_code
_entity_poly.pdbx_strand_id
1 'polypeptide(L)'
;MREAAITGVGLHVPDRVLTNADLSRMLGEDIEEFVVNVLGIHERRVCAAHESTADLAEGAARRALEDAGVRPEEVDLLIVSTDTPEYISPATSSVLHARLGLWNAGTFDVNAACAGFVTALDVAWKFIRADERYRKVLVVAAYAMTKFVDYADKKTSTIFADGAGAIVLEPSETPGILASELFADGRLSRGMGVFAGGTAEPITADVLAKGERNRLRFVEKYPASVNEEGWPRIVRSVLARLGLAPEDVDHWLWTQVNLSTIRTVMAALGQPMERAHTIMARYGYTGSACLPMALAEADRAGRLRPGDLIVLTGSGAGLAMGCVALRWTRPARLPVAEPSPSTGAAR
;
A
#
# COMPACT_ATOMS: atom_id res chain seq x y z
N MET A 1 5.78 -13.42 -25.37
CA MET A 1 4.82 -12.78 -24.44
C MET A 1 5.19 -11.32 -24.35
N ARG A 2 4.20 -10.43 -24.31
CA ARG A 2 4.45 -8.99 -24.17
C ARG A 2 5.06 -8.69 -22.79
N GLU A 3 5.90 -7.68 -22.73
CA GLU A 3 6.38 -7.14 -21.48
C GLU A 3 5.48 -5.98 -21.03
N ALA A 4 5.57 -5.61 -19.76
CA ALA A 4 4.82 -4.51 -19.19
C ALA A 4 5.69 -3.66 -18.28
N ALA A 5 5.46 -2.36 -18.30
CA ALA A 5 6.17 -1.39 -17.48
C ALA A 5 5.20 -0.40 -16.83
N ILE A 6 5.62 0.20 -15.73
CA ILE A 6 4.93 1.29 -15.08
C ILE A 6 5.19 2.57 -15.88
N THR A 7 4.11 3.23 -16.32
CA THR A 7 4.18 4.48 -17.10
C THR A 7 3.70 5.69 -16.33
N GLY A 8 2.91 5.50 -15.27
CA GLY A 8 2.44 6.56 -14.39
C GLY A 8 2.33 6.12 -12.94
N VAL A 9 2.54 7.07 -12.03
CA VAL A 9 2.40 6.87 -10.59
C VAL A 9 1.63 8.02 -9.95
N GLY A 10 0.85 7.75 -8.92
CA GLY A 10 0.11 8.76 -8.19
C GLY A 10 -0.07 8.37 -6.73
N LEU A 11 -0.15 9.36 -5.86
CA LEU A 11 -0.52 9.16 -4.46
C LEU A 11 -1.51 10.24 -4.02
N HIS A 12 -2.35 9.90 -3.07
CA HIS A 12 -3.25 10.83 -2.41
C HIS A 12 -3.38 10.48 -0.93
N VAL A 13 -3.43 11.50 -0.09
CA VAL A 13 -3.62 11.37 1.36
C VAL A 13 -4.63 12.42 1.83
N PRO A 14 -5.37 12.16 2.91
CA PRO A 14 -6.21 13.17 3.54
C PRO A 14 -5.41 14.39 4.00
N ASP A 15 -6.06 15.54 4.06
CA ASP A 15 -5.43 16.77 4.55
C ASP A 15 -5.19 16.76 6.06
N ARG A 16 -6.06 16.07 6.81
CA ARG A 16 -5.99 16.03 8.26
C ARG A 16 -4.78 15.25 8.75
N VAL A 17 -3.95 15.91 9.54
CA VAL A 17 -2.81 15.32 10.25
C VAL A 17 -3.22 14.99 11.68
N LEU A 18 -2.86 13.80 12.15
CA LEU A 18 -2.94 13.40 13.55
C LEU A 18 -1.53 13.13 14.05
N THR A 19 -1.05 13.95 15.00
CA THR A 19 0.31 13.85 15.55
C THR A 19 0.40 12.82 16.67
N ASN A 20 1.63 12.42 17.05
CA ASN A 20 1.83 11.58 18.24
C ASN A 20 1.39 12.29 19.52
N ALA A 21 1.60 13.61 19.61
CA ALA A 21 1.14 14.42 20.74
C ALA A 21 -0.41 14.42 20.87
N ASP A 22 -1.13 14.44 19.74
CA ASP A 22 -2.59 14.31 19.76
C ASP A 22 -3.02 12.94 20.27
N LEU A 23 -2.38 11.86 19.79
CA LEU A 23 -2.66 10.51 20.25
C LEU A 23 -2.29 10.31 21.73
N SER A 24 -1.17 10.83 22.20
CA SER A 24 -0.79 10.78 23.62
C SER A 24 -1.87 11.40 24.49
N ARG A 25 -2.43 12.54 24.08
CA ARG A 25 -3.55 13.19 24.79
C ARG A 25 -4.82 12.34 24.78
N MET A 26 -5.14 11.69 23.63
CA MET A 26 -6.32 10.83 23.50
C MET A 26 -6.19 9.56 24.35
N LEU A 27 -5.00 8.98 24.42
CA LEU A 27 -4.70 7.75 25.17
C LEU A 27 -4.45 8.00 26.66
N GLY A 28 -4.16 9.26 27.06
CA GLY A 28 -3.80 9.61 28.44
C GLY A 28 -2.41 9.11 28.86
N GLU A 29 -1.52 8.77 27.89
CA GLU A 29 -0.16 8.32 28.13
C GLU A 29 0.79 8.82 27.04
N ASP A 30 2.07 9.01 27.37
CA ASP A 30 3.09 9.36 26.38
C ASP A 30 3.47 8.13 25.56
N ILE A 31 3.31 8.24 24.24
CA ILE A 31 3.63 7.19 23.28
C ILE A 31 4.80 7.55 22.37
N GLU A 32 5.34 8.76 22.46
CA GLU A 32 6.28 9.34 21.48
C GLU A 32 7.51 8.47 21.28
N GLU A 33 8.19 8.10 22.37
CA GLU A 33 9.42 7.32 22.29
C GLU A 33 9.22 5.98 21.56
N PHE A 34 8.18 5.24 21.90
CA PHE A 34 7.89 3.95 21.24
C PHE A 34 7.52 4.13 19.78
N VAL A 35 6.61 5.07 19.47
CA VAL A 35 6.08 5.24 18.12
C VAL A 35 7.16 5.75 17.16
N VAL A 36 8.04 6.65 17.63
CA VAL A 36 9.14 7.17 16.81
C VAL A 36 10.26 6.14 16.67
N ASN A 37 10.75 5.56 17.76
CA ASN A 37 11.96 4.75 17.73
C ASN A 37 11.73 3.33 17.19
N VAL A 38 10.55 2.75 17.43
CA VAL A 38 10.22 1.39 17.03
C VAL A 38 9.40 1.36 15.73
N LEU A 39 8.31 2.13 15.67
CA LEU A 39 7.45 2.14 14.49
C LEU A 39 7.99 3.06 13.40
N GLY A 40 8.70 4.14 13.74
CA GLY A 40 9.21 5.13 12.79
C GLY A 40 8.13 6.11 12.31
N ILE A 41 7.06 6.31 13.09
CA ILE A 41 5.92 7.15 12.74
C ILE A 41 5.95 8.42 13.58
N HIS A 42 5.98 9.60 12.92
CA HIS A 42 5.92 10.90 13.60
C HIS A 42 4.52 11.49 13.55
N GLU A 43 3.84 11.31 12.43
CA GLU A 43 2.47 11.74 12.21
C GLU A 43 1.76 10.78 11.26
N ARG A 44 0.44 10.89 11.17
CA ARG A 44 -0.37 10.11 10.24
C ARG A 44 -1.47 10.94 9.62
N ARG A 45 -1.89 10.51 8.44
CA ARG A 45 -3.02 11.11 7.73
C ARG A 45 -4.29 10.33 8.04
N VAL A 46 -5.36 11.04 8.32
CA VAL A 46 -6.65 10.45 8.72
C VAL A 46 -7.80 11.09 7.96
N CYS A 47 -8.70 10.27 7.44
CA CYS A 47 -9.88 10.73 6.73
C CYS A 47 -10.75 11.65 7.59
N ALA A 48 -11.26 12.70 7.00
CA ALA A 48 -12.37 13.45 7.56
C ALA A 48 -13.64 12.59 7.59
N ALA A 49 -14.67 13.05 8.30
CA ALA A 49 -15.91 12.27 8.46
C ALA A 49 -16.57 11.94 7.10
N HIS A 50 -16.49 12.85 6.14
CA HIS A 50 -17.09 12.72 4.80
C HIS A 50 -16.20 12.02 3.77
N GLU A 51 -14.91 11.84 4.06
CA GLU A 51 -13.99 11.13 3.15
C GLU A 51 -14.12 9.62 3.30
N SER A 52 -13.96 8.91 2.20
CA SER A 52 -14.07 7.45 2.10
C SER A 52 -12.90 6.84 1.34
N THR A 53 -12.85 5.53 1.24
CA THR A 53 -11.86 4.80 0.46
C THR A 53 -11.90 5.20 -1.02
N ALA A 54 -13.10 5.41 -1.59
CA ALA A 54 -13.24 5.81 -2.98
C ALA A 54 -12.74 7.24 -3.25
N ASP A 55 -12.86 8.16 -2.27
CA ASP A 55 -12.32 9.52 -2.41
C ASP A 55 -10.79 9.49 -2.49
N LEU A 56 -10.14 8.72 -1.63
CA LEU A 56 -8.69 8.54 -1.64
C LEU A 56 -8.22 7.87 -2.94
N ALA A 57 -8.91 6.80 -3.35
CA ALA A 57 -8.62 6.07 -4.58
C ALA A 57 -8.71 6.99 -5.81
N GLU A 58 -9.75 7.81 -5.91
CA GLU A 58 -9.95 8.76 -7.00
C GLU A 58 -8.80 9.76 -7.08
N GLY A 59 -8.40 10.34 -5.95
CA GLY A 59 -7.29 11.30 -5.90
C GLY A 59 -5.96 10.72 -6.39
N ALA A 60 -5.64 9.47 -6.00
CA ALA A 60 -4.43 8.78 -6.45
C ALA A 60 -4.52 8.38 -7.93
N ALA A 61 -5.67 7.85 -8.35
CA ALA A 61 -5.90 7.40 -9.72
C ALA A 61 -5.77 8.53 -10.75
N ARG A 62 -6.40 9.68 -10.49
CA ARG A 62 -6.31 10.86 -11.37
C ARG A 62 -4.87 11.32 -11.55
N ARG A 63 -4.09 11.36 -10.48
CA ARG A 63 -2.66 11.72 -10.55
C ARG A 63 -1.83 10.70 -11.34
N ALA A 64 -2.11 9.40 -11.19
CA ALA A 64 -1.41 8.36 -11.95
C ALA A 64 -1.75 8.43 -13.45
N LEU A 65 -3.01 8.67 -13.81
CA LEU A 65 -3.45 8.86 -15.19
C LEU A 65 -2.83 10.12 -15.81
N GLU A 66 -2.85 11.25 -15.10
CA GLU A 66 -2.20 12.49 -15.53
C GLU A 66 -0.71 12.28 -15.74
N ASP A 67 -0.04 11.61 -14.82
CA ASP A 67 1.39 11.32 -14.87
C ASP A 67 1.78 10.39 -16.02
N ALA A 68 0.90 9.46 -16.41
CA ALA A 68 1.06 8.60 -17.57
C ALA A 68 0.66 9.28 -18.90
N GLY A 69 -0.02 10.43 -18.86
CA GLY A 69 -0.64 11.05 -20.04
C GLY A 69 -1.78 10.20 -20.62
N VAL A 70 -2.45 9.41 -19.78
CA VAL A 70 -3.53 8.48 -20.17
C VAL A 70 -4.88 9.11 -19.84
N ARG A 71 -5.76 9.19 -20.84
CA ARG A 71 -7.15 9.63 -20.63
C ARG A 71 -7.99 8.49 -20.05
N PRO A 72 -9.03 8.80 -19.25
CA PRO A 72 -9.89 7.78 -18.66
C PRO A 72 -10.48 6.79 -19.68
N GLU A 73 -10.88 7.25 -20.85
CA GLU A 73 -11.49 6.42 -21.90
C GLU A 73 -10.52 5.41 -22.53
N GLU A 74 -9.23 5.58 -22.29
CA GLU A 74 -8.18 4.70 -22.82
C GLU A 74 -7.84 3.55 -21.87
N VAL A 75 -8.37 3.55 -20.65
CA VAL A 75 -8.14 2.50 -19.67
C VAL A 75 -8.94 1.26 -20.04
N ASP A 76 -8.29 0.11 -20.14
CA ASP A 76 -8.90 -1.19 -20.49
C ASP A 76 -9.28 -2.00 -19.26
N LEU A 77 -8.58 -1.77 -18.13
CA LEU A 77 -8.81 -2.49 -16.87
C LEU A 77 -8.49 -1.61 -15.67
N LEU A 78 -9.39 -1.61 -14.70
CA LEU A 78 -9.17 -1.05 -13.36
C LEU A 78 -9.13 -2.18 -12.34
N ILE A 79 -8.07 -2.23 -11.54
CA ILE A 79 -7.95 -3.13 -10.39
C ILE A 79 -7.79 -2.29 -9.13
N VAL A 80 -8.69 -2.45 -8.15
CA VAL A 80 -8.59 -1.78 -6.86
C VAL A 80 -8.19 -2.78 -5.79
N SER A 81 -7.11 -2.49 -5.07
CA SER A 81 -6.68 -3.25 -3.91
C SER A 81 -7.10 -2.53 -2.64
N THR A 82 -7.96 -3.16 -1.85
CA THR A 82 -8.40 -2.63 -0.56
C THR A 82 -8.93 -3.73 0.35
N ASP A 83 -8.75 -3.57 1.66
CA ASP A 83 -9.43 -4.31 2.73
C ASP A 83 -10.33 -3.38 3.59
N THR A 84 -10.48 -2.13 3.13
CA THR A 84 -11.44 -1.16 3.64
C THR A 84 -12.37 -0.71 2.51
N PRO A 85 -13.19 -1.63 1.94
CA PRO A 85 -13.99 -1.33 0.78
C PRO A 85 -15.00 -0.21 1.06
N GLU A 86 -15.39 0.52 0.00
CA GLU A 86 -16.44 1.56 0.07
C GLU A 86 -17.74 0.99 0.62
N TYR A 87 -18.12 -0.17 0.09
CA TYR A 87 -19.27 -0.97 0.51
C TYR A 87 -18.88 -2.46 0.52
N ILE A 88 -19.64 -3.30 1.22
CA ILE A 88 -19.54 -4.76 1.05
C ILE A 88 -19.92 -5.13 -0.40
N SER A 89 -20.90 -4.45 -0.96
CA SER A 89 -21.35 -4.53 -2.35
C SER A 89 -22.09 -3.25 -2.69
N PRO A 90 -21.83 -2.62 -3.86
CA PRO A 90 -20.93 -3.06 -4.95
C PRO A 90 -19.44 -2.95 -4.57
N ALA A 91 -18.57 -3.47 -5.46
CA ALA A 91 -17.13 -3.35 -5.32
C ALA A 91 -16.67 -1.87 -5.35
N THR A 92 -15.61 -1.54 -4.62
CA THR A 92 -15.00 -0.20 -4.61
C THR A 92 -14.58 0.23 -6.01
N SER A 93 -14.05 -0.70 -6.79
CA SER A 93 -13.66 -0.48 -8.17
C SER A 93 -14.83 -0.07 -9.06
N SER A 94 -16.04 -0.57 -8.83
CA SER A 94 -17.23 -0.15 -9.58
C SER A 94 -17.60 1.32 -9.27
N VAL A 95 -17.44 1.75 -8.02
CA VAL A 95 -17.65 3.14 -7.63
C VAL A 95 -16.59 4.04 -8.28
N LEU A 96 -15.32 3.65 -8.19
CA LEU A 96 -14.20 4.39 -8.75
C LEU A 96 -14.27 4.46 -10.28
N HIS A 97 -14.67 3.38 -10.94
CA HIS A 97 -14.90 3.31 -12.39
C HIS A 97 -15.88 4.40 -12.87
N ALA A 98 -17.02 4.54 -12.18
CA ALA A 98 -18.01 5.58 -12.48
C ALA A 98 -17.46 7.00 -12.23
N ARG A 99 -16.78 7.22 -11.11
CA ARG A 99 -16.21 8.52 -10.74
C ARG A 99 -15.14 9.01 -11.70
N LEU A 100 -14.36 8.10 -12.25
CA LEU A 100 -13.29 8.39 -13.22
C LEU A 100 -13.79 8.43 -14.68
N GLY A 101 -14.96 7.91 -14.97
CA GLY A 101 -15.49 7.82 -16.33
C GLY A 101 -14.78 6.75 -17.18
N LEU A 102 -14.43 5.59 -16.61
CA LEU A 102 -13.66 4.54 -17.28
C LEU A 102 -14.56 3.61 -18.11
N TRP A 103 -15.42 4.16 -18.96
CA TRP A 103 -16.53 3.45 -19.60
C TRP A 103 -16.13 2.27 -20.51
N ASN A 104 -14.85 2.18 -20.89
CA ASN A 104 -14.30 1.09 -21.70
C ASN A 104 -13.59 0.01 -20.88
N ALA A 105 -13.41 0.23 -19.58
CA ALA A 105 -12.64 -0.64 -18.71
C ALA A 105 -13.48 -1.76 -18.10
N GLY A 106 -12.91 -2.96 -17.99
CA GLY A 106 -13.33 -3.95 -16.99
C GLY A 106 -12.86 -3.57 -15.60
N THR A 107 -13.50 -4.11 -14.53
CA THR A 107 -13.06 -3.77 -13.17
C THR A 107 -13.39 -4.84 -12.13
N PHE A 108 -12.55 -4.94 -11.10
CA PHE A 108 -12.78 -5.76 -9.91
C PHE A 108 -11.89 -5.32 -8.74
N ASP A 109 -12.27 -5.71 -7.52
CA ASP A 109 -11.46 -5.52 -6.30
C ASP A 109 -10.58 -6.75 -6.03
N VAL A 110 -9.42 -6.49 -5.43
CA VAL A 110 -8.52 -7.49 -4.85
C VAL A 110 -8.37 -7.21 -3.36
N ASN A 111 -8.66 -8.22 -2.52
CA ASN A 111 -8.39 -8.16 -1.10
C ASN A 111 -7.36 -9.24 -0.73
N ALA A 112 -6.14 -8.82 -0.46
CA ALA A 112 -5.07 -9.60 0.17
C ALA A 112 -4.47 -8.77 1.32
N ALA A 113 -5.32 -7.99 2.00
CA ALA A 113 -4.95 -7.03 3.02
C ALA A 113 -3.76 -6.16 2.56
N CYS A 114 -2.75 -5.96 3.41
CA CYS A 114 -1.61 -5.10 3.08
C CYS A 114 -0.69 -5.67 1.96
N ALA A 115 -0.80 -6.95 1.60
CA ALA A 115 -0.17 -7.54 0.42
C ALA A 115 -0.97 -7.30 -0.88
N GLY A 116 -2.11 -6.63 -0.78
CA GLY A 116 -3.06 -6.46 -1.88
C GLY A 116 -2.48 -5.74 -3.08
N PHE A 117 -1.63 -4.71 -2.90
CA PHE A 117 -1.03 -4.01 -4.03
C PHE A 117 -0.10 -4.90 -4.86
N VAL A 118 0.82 -5.64 -4.24
CA VAL A 118 1.71 -6.55 -4.97
C VAL A 118 0.95 -7.68 -5.64
N THR A 119 -0.16 -8.11 -5.04
CA THR A 119 -1.09 -9.08 -5.65
C THR A 119 -1.79 -8.48 -6.87
N ALA A 120 -2.33 -7.27 -6.76
CA ALA A 120 -3.00 -6.58 -7.87
C ALA A 120 -2.03 -6.25 -9.02
N LEU A 121 -0.79 -5.86 -8.68
CA LEU A 121 0.28 -5.62 -9.65
C LEU A 121 0.64 -6.90 -10.42
N ASP A 122 0.76 -8.03 -9.74
CA ASP A 122 1.02 -9.34 -10.36
C ASP A 122 -0.12 -9.74 -11.30
N VAL A 123 -1.36 -9.54 -10.89
CA VAL A 123 -2.55 -9.81 -11.71
C VAL A 123 -2.56 -8.90 -12.94
N ALA A 124 -2.37 -7.60 -12.79
CA ALA A 124 -2.35 -6.62 -13.88
C ALA A 124 -1.26 -6.95 -14.93
N TRP A 125 -0.05 -7.29 -14.45
CA TRP A 125 1.04 -7.71 -15.30
C TRP A 125 0.68 -8.93 -16.16
N LYS A 126 0.07 -9.94 -15.54
CA LYS A 126 -0.36 -11.17 -16.23
C LYS A 126 -1.47 -10.90 -17.24
N PHE A 127 -2.41 -9.99 -16.99
CA PHE A 127 -3.41 -9.57 -17.96
C PHE A 127 -2.76 -8.97 -19.21
N ILE A 128 -1.81 -8.04 -19.07
CA ILE A 128 -1.10 -7.43 -20.21
C ILE A 128 -0.33 -8.49 -21.00
N ARG A 129 0.31 -9.44 -20.30
CA ARG A 129 1.12 -10.49 -20.96
C ARG A 129 0.28 -11.53 -21.70
N ALA A 130 -0.89 -11.85 -21.18
CA ALA A 130 -1.72 -12.95 -21.67
C ALA A 130 -2.67 -12.53 -22.79
N ASP A 131 -3.11 -11.26 -22.82
CA ASP A 131 -4.15 -10.81 -23.75
C ASP A 131 -3.81 -9.40 -24.28
N GLU A 132 -3.71 -9.28 -25.61
CA GLU A 132 -3.39 -8.02 -26.32
C GLU A 132 -4.48 -6.94 -26.17
N ARG A 133 -5.67 -7.30 -25.75
CA ARG A 133 -6.76 -6.39 -25.47
C ARG A 133 -6.42 -5.43 -24.31
N TYR A 134 -5.68 -5.90 -23.30
CA TYR A 134 -5.31 -5.09 -22.15
C TYR A 134 -4.01 -4.35 -22.42
N ARG A 135 -4.11 -3.05 -22.68
CA ARG A 135 -2.98 -2.18 -23.01
C ARG A 135 -2.74 -1.12 -21.96
N LYS A 136 -3.79 -0.63 -21.29
CA LYS A 136 -3.70 0.39 -20.24
C LYS A 136 -4.44 -0.12 -19.02
N VAL A 137 -3.67 -0.53 -18.02
CA VAL A 137 -4.20 -1.10 -16.77
C VAL A 137 -3.90 -0.16 -15.62
N LEU A 138 -4.96 0.35 -14.99
CA LEU A 138 -4.88 1.18 -13.80
C LEU A 138 -4.99 0.31 -12.55
N VAL A 139 -3.94 0.31 -11.72
CA VAL A 139 -3.93 -0.39 -10.44
C VAL A 139 -3.93 0.63 -9.32
N VAL A 140 -4.93 0.58 -8.45
CA VAL A 140 -5.10 1.50 -7.33
C VAL A 140 -5.11 0.71 -6.04
N ALA A 141 -4.31 1.13 -5.06
CA ALA A 141 -4.42 0.63 -3.69
C ALA A 141 -4.92 1.77 -2.79
N ALA A 142 -5.99 1.54 -2.05
CA ALA A 142 -6.62 2.55 -1.19
C ALA A 142 -6.96 1.97 0.19
N TYR A 143 -6.79 2.79 1.21
CA TYR A 143 -6.90 2.37 2.59
C TYR A 143 -7.46 3.49 3.46
N ALA A 144 -8.61 3.25 4.08
CA ALA A 144 -9.27 4.18 5.02
C ALA A 144 -9.52 3.49 6.36
N MET A 145 -8.48 2.85 6.92
CA MET A 145 -8.58 2.02 8.12
C MET A 145 -8.89 2.81 9.37
N THR A 146 -8.60 4.11 9.40
CA THR A 146 -8.93 4.93 10.59
C THR A 146 -10.43 4.99 10.86
N LYS A 147 -11.29 4.69 9.88
CA LYS A 147 -12.74 4.51 10.05
C LYS A 147 -13.09 3.33 10.98
N PHE A 148 -12.17 2.36 11.10
CA PHE A 148 -12.35 1.15 11.90
C PHE A 148 -11.45 1.11 13.13
N VAL A 149 -10.52 2.06 13.30
CA VAL A 149 -9.64 2.15 14.47
C VAL A 149 -10.43 2.57 15.70
N ASP A 150 -10.15 1.91 16.81
CA ASP A 150 -10.54 2.37 18.14
C ASP A 150 -9.39 3.20 18.72
N TYR A 151 -9.59 4.48 18.87
CA TYR A 151 -8.56 5.39 19.38
C TYR A 151 -8.25 5.20 20.87
N ALA A 152 -9.01 4.37 21.59
CA ALA A 152 -8.67 3.91 22.93
C ALA A 152 -7.76 2.67 22.94
N ASP A 153 -7.61 1.99 21.79
CA ASP A 153 -6.70 0.85 21.64
C ASP A 153 -5.34 1.31 21.11
N LYS A 154 -4.36 1.43 22.00
CA LYS A 154 -2.98 1.80 21.68
C LYS A 154 -2.36 0.92 20.59
N LYS A 155 -2.71 -0.37 20.53
CA LYS A 155 -2.10 -1.33 19.59
C LYS A 155 -2.46 -1.03 18.14
N THR A 156 -3.60 -0.42 17.89
CA THR A 156 -4.08 -0.10 16.54
C THR A 156 -3.98 1.40 16.24
N SER A 157 -4.32 2.27 17.18
CA SER A 157 -4.36 3.73 16.97
C SER A 157 -2.99 4.34 16.67
N THR A 158 -1.90 3.73 17.17
CA THR A 158 -0.54 4.26 16.97
C THR A 158 0.04 3.91 15.60
N ILE A 159 -0.52 2.95 14.88
CA ILE A 159 0.04 2.40 13.65
C ILE A 159 -0.69 2.94 12.42
N PHE A 160 -2.01 2.75 12.36
CA PHE A 160 -2.79 2.86 11.13
C PHE A 160 -3.12 4.29 10.73
N ALA A 161 -3.16 4.49 9.43
CA ALA A 161 -3.40 5.76 8.75
C ALA A 161 -4.18 5.52 7.45
N ASP A 162 -4.53 6.60 6.75
CA ASP A 162 -5.30 6.55 5.52
C ASP A 162 -4.50 7.13 4.35
N GLY A 163 -4.72 6.57 3.16
CA GLY A 163 -4.10 7.03 1.94
C GLY A 163 -4.36 6.12 0.76
N ALA A 164 -3.96 6.56 -0.41
CA ALA A 164 -4.03 5.78 -1.64
C ALA A 164 -2.79 6.01 -2.51
N GLY A 165 -2.41 4.97 -3.22
CA GLY A 165 -1.41 5.03 -4.28
C GLY A 165 -1.92 4.32 -5.52
N ALA A 166 -1.51 4.79 -6.69
CA ALA A 166 -1.93 4.23 -7.97
C ALA A 166 -0.78 4.16 -8.95
N ILE A 167 -0.85 3.21 -9.87
CA ILE A 167 0.06 3.09 -11.01
C ILE A 167 -0.73 2.82 -12.29
N VAL A 168 -0.16 3.25 -13.40
CA VAL A 168 -0.57 2.83 -14.75
C VAL A 168 0.46 1.86 -15.28
N LEU A 169 0.02 0.73 -15.83
CA LEU A 169 0.83 -0.26 -16.52
C LEU A 169 0.47 -0.27 -18.00
N GLU A 170 1.47 -0.30 -18.85
CA GLU A 170 1.32 -0.41 -20.29
C GLU A 170 2.29 -1.47 -20.87
N PRO A 171 2.01 -2.03 -22.07
CA PRO A 171 2.97 -2.85 -22.79
C PRO A 171 4.28 -2.12 -23.02
N SER A 172 5.38 -2.83 -22.91
CA SER A 172 6.72 -2.30 -23.08
C SER A 172 7.56 -3.22 -23.98
N GLU A 173 8.50 -2.63 -24.71
CA GLU A 173 9.51 -3.40 -25.48
C GLU A 173 10.57 -3.99 -24.55
N THR A 174 10.83 -3.32 -23.42
CA THR A 174 11.77 -3.80 -22.41
C THR A 174 11.02 -4.28 -21.16
N PRO A 175 11.48 -5.37 -20.51
CA PRO A 175 10.84 -5.87 -19.30
C PRO A 175 10.86 -4.82 -18.19
N GLY A 176 9.68 -4.35 -17.78
CA GLY A 176 9.49 -3.54 -16.58
C GLY A 176 9.25 -4.46 -15.37
N ILE A 177 8.16 -5.25 -15.39
CA ILE A 177 7.96 -6.27 -14.34
C ILE A 177 8.72 -7.53 -14.72
N LEU A 178 9.57 -8.05 -13.82
CA LEU A 178 10.48 -9.17 -14.10
C LEU A 178 9.98 -10.49 -13.54
N ALA A 179 9.60 -10.50 -12.27
CA ALA A 179 9.12 -11.68 -11.57
C ALA A 179 8.26 -11.29 -10.38
N SER A 180 7.42 -12.23 -9.97
CA SER A 180 6.57 -12.09 -8.78
C SER A 180 6.41 -13.43 -8.08
N GLU A 181 6.10 -13.38 -6.79
CA GLU A 181 5.71 -14.55 -6.00
C GLU A 181 4.66 -14.14 -4.97
N LEU A 182 3.63 -14.96 -4.83
CA LEU A 182 2.58 -14.81 -3.83
C LEU A 182 2.63 -15.99 -2.87
N PHE A 183 2.43 -15.73 -1.58
CA PHE A 183 2.41 -16.74 -0.52
C PHE A 183 1.26 -16.43 0.44
N ALA A 184 0.65 -17.47 1.00
CA ALA A 184 -0.35 -17.34 2.06
C ALA A 184 -0.21 -18.45 3.11
N ASP A 185 -0.56 -18.11 4.37
CA ASP A 185 -0.74 -19.05 5.45
C ASP A 185 -2.08 -18.79 6.16
N GLY A 186 -3.12 -19.45 5.69
CA GLY A 186 -4.49 -19.29 6.21
C GLY A 186 -4.67 -19.69 7.68
N ARG A 187 -3.70 -20.40 8.29
CA ARG A 187 -3.73 -20.71 9.73
C ARG A 187 -3.66 -19.45 10.59
N LEU A 188 -3.14 -18.35 10.05
CA LEU A 188 -3.00 -17.06 10.71
C LEU A 188 -4.15 -16.09 10.40
N SER A 189 -5.24 -16.56 9.78
CA SER A 189 -6.38 -15.71 9.35
C SER A 189 -7.08 -14.97 10.48
N ARG A 190 -6.93 -15.42 11.72
CA ARG A 190 -7.52 -14.79 12.89
C ARG A 190 -6.60 -13.82 13.65
N GLY A 191 -5.39 -13.56 13.13
CA GLY A 191 -4.41 -12.72 13.79
C GLY A 191 -4.88 -11.27 13.97
N MET A 192 -5.37 -10.66 12.90
CA MET A 192 -5.84 -9.27 12.89
C MET A 192 -6.96 -9.10 11.87
N GLY A 193 -7.94 -8.24 12.17
CA GLY A 193 -9.00 -7.91 11.23
C GLY A 193 -10.14 -7.12 11.85
N VAL A 194 -11.11 -6.76 11.01
CA VAL A 194 -12.45 -6.31 11.36
C VAL A 194 -13.39 -7.48 11.11
N PHE A 195 -13.84 -8.16 12.15
CA PHE A 195 -14.48 -9.48 12.02
C PHE A 195 -16.00 -9.42 11.88
N ALA A 196 -16.65 -8.32 12.32
CA ALA A 196 -18.09 -8.12 12.11
C ALA A 196 -18.37 -7.23 10.90
N GLY A 197 -19.51 -7.49 10.25
CA GLY A 197 -19.96 -6.82 9.03
C GLY A 197 -19.97 -7.72 7.80
N GLY A 198 -19.31 -8.90 7.88
CA GLY A 198 -19.39 -9.92 6.86
C GLY A 198 -20.47 -10.97 7.13
N THR A 199 -20.51 -12.02 6.30
CA THR A 199 -21.52 -13.09 6.40
C THR A 199 -21.36 -13.99 7.62
N ALA A 200 -20.11 -14.13 8.14
CA ALA A 200 -19.84 -14.92 9.32
C ALA A 200 -20.36 -14.26 10.61
N GLU A 201 -20.34 -12.93 10.65
CA GLU A 201 -20.82 -12.14 11.80
C GLU A 201 -21.46 -10.85 11.28
N PRO A 202 -22.74 -10.88 10.90
CA PRO A 202 -23.47 -9.68 10.48
C PRO A 202 -23.56 -8.64 11.60
N ILE A 203 -23.68 -7.36 11.24
CA ILE A 203 -23.88 -6.29 12.22
C ILE A 203 -25.24 -6.45 12.90
N THR A 204 -25.22 -6.56 14.23
CA THR A 204 -26.41 -6.60 15.09
C THR A 204 -26.30 -5.53 16.18
N ALA A 205 -27.41 -5.27 16.89
CA ALA A 205 -27.41 -4.36 18.03
C ALA A 205 -26.38 -4.79 19.10
N ASP A 206 -26.24 -6.10 19.35
CA ASP A 206 -25.29 -6.65 20.30
C ASP A 206 -23.84 -6.44 19.88
N VAL A 207 -23.52 -6.59 18.59
CA VAL A 207 -22.18 -6.33 18.03
C VAL A 207 -21.82 -4.86 18.23
N LEU A 208 -22.75 -3.97 17.93
CA LEU A 208 -22.54 -2.53 18.10
C LEU A 208 -22.42 -2.12 19.58
N ALA A 209 -23.23 -2.70 20.46
CA ALA A 209 -23.18 -2.42 21.90
C ALA A 209 -21.85 -2.84 22.54
N LYS A 210 -21.26 -3.96 22.10
CA LYS A 210 -19.95 -4.42 22.56
C LYS A 210 -18.80 -3.60 21.97
N GLY A 211 -18.95 -3.06 20.75
CA GLY A 211 -18.03 -2.13 20.11
C GLY A 211 -16.65 -2.71 19.76
N GLU A 212 -16.44 -4.02 19.84
CA GLU A 212 -15.13 -4.65 19.66
C GLU A 212 -14.96 -5.21 18.25
N ARG A 213 -15.92 -6.00 17.77
CA ARG A 213 -15.78 -6.82 16.58
C ARG A 213 -15.98 -6.04 15.27
N ASN A 214 -16.60 -4.90 15.31
CA ASN A 214 -16.74 -3.93 14.20
C ASN A 214 -15.59 -2.92 14.16
N ARG A 215 -14.57 -3.13 14.97
CA ARG A 215 -13.31 -2.36 14.99
C ARG A 215 -12.15 -3.25 14.62
N LEU A 216 -11.07 -2.62 14.15
CA LEU A 216 -9.82 -3.32 13.90
C LEU A 216 -9.23 -3.82 15.22
N ARG A 217 -8.91 -5.11 15.28
CA ARG A 217 -8.32 -5.76 16.46
C ARG A 217 -7.24 -6.76 16.08
N PHE A 218 -6.20 -6.82 16.90
CA PHE A 218 -5.34 -7.99 16.99
C PHE A 218 -6.01 -9.00 17.92
N VAL A 219 -6.40 -10.17 17.39
CA VAL A 219 -7.15 -11.20 18.13
C VAL A 219 -6.22 -12.34 18.52
N GLU A 220 -5.48 -12.89 17.57
CA GLU A 220 -4.49 -13.94 17.80
C GLU A 220 -3.09 -13.38 17.51
N LYS A 221 -2.10 -13.89 18.24
CA LYS A 221 -0.74 -13.40 18.12
C LYS A 221 -0.07 -13.97 16.87
N TYR A 222 0.43 -13.13 16.00
CA TYR A 222 1.36 -13.55 14.94
C TYR A 222 2.69 -14.01 15.55
N PRO A 223 3.38 -14.99 14.93
CA PRO A 223 4.78 -15.25 15.25
C PRO A 223 5.59 -13.96 15.14
N ALA A 224 6.44 -13.65 16.11
CA ALA A 224 7.23 -12.41 16.11
C ALA A 224 8.11 -12.29 14.87
N SER A 225 8.64 -13.42 14.37
CA SER A 225 9.52 -13.48 13.21
C SER A 225 8.80 -13.55 11.86
N VAL A 226 7.46 -13.45 11.81
CA VAL A 226 6.68 -13.74 10.59
C VAL A 226 7.17 -12.93 9.38
N ASN A 227 7.49 -11.65 9.56
CA ASN A 227 8.02 -10.81 8.50
C ASN A 227 9.55 -10.91 8.39
N GLU A 228 10.25 -11.01 9.51
CA GLU A 228 11.72 -11.07 9.57
C GLU A 228 12.28 -12.32 8.88
N GLU A 229 11.52 -13.42 8.90
CA GLU A 229 11.84 -14.66 8.18
C GLU A 229 11.15 -14.73 6.80
N GLY A 230 9.89 -14.30 6.74
CA GLY A 230 9.04 -14.42 5.55
C GLY A 230 9.50 -13.53 4.40
N TRP A 231 9.82 -12.26 4.67
CA TRP A 231 10.24 -11.33 3.61
C TRP A 231 11.59 -11.70 2.98
N PRO A 232 12.67 -12.01 3.72
CA PRO A 232 13.91 -12.45 3.09
C PRO A 232 13.74 -13.73 2.29
N ARG A 233 12.89 -14.67 2.75
CA ARG A 233 12.62 -15.91 2.04
C ARG A 233 11.97 -15.69 0.68
N ILE A 234 10.86 -14.92 0.63
CA ILE A 234 10.14 -14.66 -0.63
C ILE A 234 10.98 -13.82 -1.59
N VAL A 235 11.74 -12.85 -1.09
CA VAL A 235 12.67 -12.04 -1.88
C VAL A 235 13.75 -12.89 -2.52
N ARG A 236 14.44 -13.72 -1.74
CA ARG A 236 15.48 -14.61 -2.28
C ARG A 236 14.92 -15.58 -3.32
N SER A 237 13.69 -16.07 -3.12
CA SER A 237 13.00 -16.92 -4.12
C SER A 237 12.78 -16.19 -5.44
N VAL A 238 12.26 -14.95 -5.39
CA VAL A 238 12.03 -14.13 -6.59
C VAL A 238 13.34 -13.80 -7.30
N LEU A 239 14.36 -13.35 -6.58
CA LEU A 239 15.65 -12.98 -7.14
C LEU A 239 16.38 -14.19 -7.75
N ALA A 240 16.35 -15.35 -7.09
CA ALA A 240 16.97 -16.58 -7.60
C ALA A 240 16.39 -17.02 -8.95
N ARG A 241 15.07 -16.84 -9.17
CA ARG A 241 14.43 -17.13 -10.47
C ARG A 241 14.90 -16.21 -11.59
N LEU A 242 15.48 -15.07 -11.24
CA LEU A 242 16.05 -14.09 -12.18
C LEU A 242 17.58 -14.24 -12.32
N GLY A 243 18.21 -15.14 -11.55
CA GLY A 243 19.66 -15.24 -11.46
C GLY A 243 20.32 -14.05 -10.78
N LEU A 244 19.57 -13.35 -9.90
CA LEU A 244 20.00 -12.15 -9.19
C LEU A 244 20.17 -12.43 -7.70
N ALA A 245 20.93 -11.56 -7.03
CA ALA A 245 21.18 -11.57 -5.60
C ALA A 245 20.69 -10.25 -4.95
N PRO A 246 20.54 -10.18 -3.61
CA PRO A 246 20.14 -8.95 -2.93
C PRO A 246 21.03 -7.74 -3.23
N GLU A 247 22.31 -7.94 -3.52
CA GLU A 247 23.30 -6.91 -3.86
C GLU A 247 22.97 -6.19 -5.17
N ASP A 248 22.28 -6.86 -6.09
CA ASP A 248 21.86 -6.33 -7.39
C ASP A 248 20.67 -5.36 -7.28
N VAL A 249 19.99 -5.33 -6.13
CA VAL A 249 18.80 -4.51 -5.94
C VAL A 249 19.18 -3.09 -5.54
N ASP A 250 18.72 -2.12 -6.33
CA ASP A 250 18.99 -0.70 -6.07
C ASP A 250 18.03 -0.11 -5.03
N HIS A 251 16.77 -0.54 -5.04
CA HIS A 251 15.73 0.03 -4.17
C HIS A 251 14.81 -1.04 -3.58
N TRP A 252 14.52 -0.88 -2.29
CA TRP A 252 13.66 -1.76 -1.52
C TRP A 252 12.43 -1.01 -1.02
N LEU A 253 11.25 -1.55 -1.30
CA LEU A 253 9.98 -1.05 -0.78
C LEU A 253 9.29 -2.17 0.00
N TRP A 254 9.12 -1.93 1.30
CA TRP A 254 8.53 -2.88 2.23
C TRP A 254 7.17 -2.41 2.72
N THR A 255 6.34 -3.32 3.21
CA THR A 255 5.19 -2.95 4.03
C THR A 255 5.64 -2.03 5.17
N GLN A 256 5.01 -0.86 5.29
CA GLN A 256 5.45 0.26 6.14
C GLN A 256 4.89 0.18 7.58
N VAL A 257 4.77 -1.04 8.14
CA VAL A 257 4.11 -1.24 9.44
C VAL A 257 5.03 -0.94 10.63
N ASN A 258 6.32 -1.19 10.47
CA ASN A 258 7.28 -1.14 11.57
C ASN A 258 8.70 -0.94 11.03
N LEU A 259 9.33 0.17 11.41
CA LEU A 259 10.69 0.51 10.95
C LEU A 259 11.73 -0.46 11.50
N SER A 260 11.56 -0.97 12.73
CA SER A 260 12.52 -1.93 13.31
C SER A 260 12.55 -3.24 12.53
N THR A 261 11.40 -3.74 12.08
CA THR A 261 11.32 -4.91 11.20
C THR A 261 12.03 -4.67 9.87
N ILE A 262 11.83 -3.50 9.25
CA ILE A 262 12.53 -3.16 7.99
C ILE A 262 14.04 -3.17 8.21
N ARG A 263 14.55 -2.58 9.30
CA ARG A 263 15.98 -2.60 9.65
C ARG A 263 16.52 -4.02 9.82
N THR A 264 15.78 -4.89 10.53
CA THR A 264 16.16 -6.29 10.73
C THR A 264 16.24 -7.03 9.39
N VAL A 265 15.25 -6.85 8.53
CA VAL A 265 15.22 -7.50 7.21
C VAL A 265 16.31 -7.00 6.29
N MET A 266 16.55 -5.68 6.22
CA MET A 266 17.65 -5.12 5.43
C MET A 266 19.01 -5.66 5.90
N ALA A 267 19.24 -5.73 7.21
CA ALA A 267 20.45 -6.33 7.77
C ALA A 267 20.58 -7.82 7.41
N ALA A 268 19.49 -8.60 7.50
CA ALA A 268 19.46 -10.02 7.14
C ALA A 268 19.72 -10.28 5.64
N LEU A 269 19.46 -9.28 4.79
CA LEU A 269 19.76 -9.29 3.36
C LEU A 269 21.15 -8.69 3.04
N GLY A 270 21.89 -8.19 4.05
CA GLY A 270 23.18 -7.52 3.85
C GLY A 270 23.07 -6.17 3.14
N GLN A 271 21.88 -5.52 3.23
CA GLN A 271 21.61 -4.30 2.48
C GLN A 271 21.55 -3.05 3.39
N PRO A 272 22.10 -1.91 2.95
CA PRO A 272 22.07 -0.67 3.70
C PRO A 272 20.66 -0.05 3.69
N MET A 273 20.28 0.62 4.79
CA MET A 273 18.95 1.23 4.95
C MET A 273 18.67 2.36 3.95
N GLU A 274 19.69 2.99 3.39
CA GLU A 274 19.60 4.05 2.39
C GLU A 274 18.94 3.57 1.08
N ARG A 275 18.99 2.26 0.81
CA ARG A 275 18.27 1.63 -0.32
C ARG A 275 16.80 1.34 -0.01
N ALA A 276 16.37 1.40 1.25
CA ALA A 276 14.96 1.26 1.62
C ALA A 276 14.22 2.60 1.55
N HIS A 277 13.08 2.62 0.86
CA HIS A 277 12.21 3.79 0.82
C HIS A 277 11.13 3.69 1.90
N THR A 278 11.18 4.59 2.87
CA THR A 278 10.20 4.66 3.95
C THR A 278 9.45 5.99 3.91
N ILE A 279 8.13 5.93 4.05
CA ILE A 279 7.23 7.09 4.05
C ILE A 279 6.39 7.18 5.33
N MET A 280 6.48 6.16 6.19
CA MET A 280 5.65 6.03 7.39
C MET A 280 5.85 7.17 8.39
N ALA A 281 7.01 7.81 8.39
CA ALA A 281 7.26 8.96 9.28
C ALA A 281 6.24 10.09 9.09
N ARG A 282 5.82 10.34 7.83
CA ARG A 282 4.89 11.42 7.45
C ARG A 282 3.46 10.97 7.25
N TYR A 283 3.27 9.71 6.87
CA TYR A 283 1.94 9.24 6.45
C TYR A 283 1.36 8.17 7.36
N GLY A 284 2.13 7.63 8.32
CA GLY A 284 1.74 6.46 9.10
C GLY A 284 1.70 5.19 8.25
N TYR A 285 1.00 4.17 8.71
CA TYR A 285 0.85 2.92 7.97
C TYR A 285 -0.48 2.88 7.23
N THR A 286 -0.42 2.90 5.91
CA THR A 286 -1.57 2.98 5.00
C THR A 286 -1.88 1.63 4.32
N GLY A 287 -1.64 0.51 5.01
CA GLY A 287 -1.99 -0.83 4.54
C GLY A 287 -1.48 -1.15 3.14
N SER A 288 -2.36 -1.60 2.25
CA SER A 288 -2.03 -1.92 0.85
C SER A 288 -1.50 -0.71 0.05
N ALA A 289 -1.91 0.50 0.41
CA ALA A 289 -1.50 1.72 -0.28
C ALA A 289 -0.05 2.12 -0.02
N CYS A 290 0.58 1.64 1.06
CA CYS A 290 1.93 2.09 1.46
C CYS A 290 3.00 1.85 0.38
N LEU A 291 2.92 0.75 -0.37
CA LEU A 291 3.90 0.40 -1.40
C LEU A 291 3.81 1.30 -2.64
N PRO A 292 2.64 1.50 -3.28
CA PRO A 292 2.54 2.41 -4.41
C PRO A 292 2.74 3.88 -3.99
N MET A 293 2.39 4.26 -2.77
CA MET A 293 2.71 5.58 -2.23
C MET A 293 4.22 5.78 -2.08
N ALA A 294 4.95 4.79 -1.53
CA ALA A 294 6.40 4.84 -1.40
C ALA A 294 7.10 4.89 -2.77
N LEU A 295 6.57 4.15 -3.75
CA LEU A 295 7.07 4.18 -5.13
C LEU A 295 6.89 5.58 -5.76
N ALA A 296 5.69 6.16 -5.61
CA ALA A 296 5.38 7.50 -6.14
C ALA A 296 6.23 8.60 -5.45
N GLU A 297 6.46 8.49 -4.14
CA GLU A 297 7.34 9.43 -3.41
C GLU A 297 8.80 9.30 -3.87
N ALA A 298 9.30 8.06 -4.04
CA ALA A 298 10.66 7.82 -4.51
C ALA A 298 10.89 8.38 -5.93
N ASP A 299 9.91 8.19 -6.84
CA ASP A 299 9.94 8.76 -8.20
C ASP A 299 9.92 10.30 -8.16
N ARG A 300 9.00 10.87 -7.38
CA ARG A 300 8.87 12.33 -7.25
C ARG A 300 10.11 12.99 -6.64
N ALA A 301 10.77 12.29 -5.71
CA ALA A 301 12.02 12.73 -5.11
C ALA A 301 13.25 12.57 -6.02
N GLY A 302 13.07 12.07 -7.26
CA GLY A 302 14.15 11.84 -8.22
C GLY A 302 15.14 10.75 -7.79
N ARG A 303 14.71 9.84 -6.91
CA ARG A 303 15.57 8.74 -6.42
C ARG A 303 15.65 7.57 -7.38
N LEU A 304 14.66 7.41 -8.27
CA LEU A 304 14.56 6.30 -9.21
C LEU A 304 15.15 6.70 -10.57
N ARG A 305 15.96 5.83 -11.16
CA ARG A 305 16.61 6.02 -12.46
C ARG A 305 16.24 4.90 -13.43
N PRO A 306 16.18 5.15 -14.74
CA PRO A 306 15.98 4.09 -15.73
C PRO A 306 17.03 2.98 -15.55
N GLY A 307 16.56 1.75 -15.46
CA GLY A 307 17.40 0.57 -15.24
C GLY A 307 17.50 0.11 -13.79
N ASP A 308 17.15 0.93 -12.79
CA ASP A 308 17.19 0.52 -11.39
C ASP A 308 16.31 -0.71 -11.13
N LEU A 309 16.86 -1.68 -10.41
CA LEU A 309 16.14 -2.85 -9.94
C LEU A 309 15.44 -2.53 -8.61
N ILE A 310 14.13 -2.63 -8.62
CA ILE A 310 13.28 -2.33 -7.47
C ILE A 310 12.59 -3.62 -7.01
N VAL A 311 12.61 -3.87 -5.71
CA VAL A 311 11.86 -4.98 -5.10
C VAL A 311 10.80 -4.42 -4.16
N LEU A 312 9.53 -4.78 -4.43
CA LEU A 312 8.39 -4.48 -3.58
C LEU A 312 7.97 -5.74 -2.85
N THR A 313 7.86 -5.67 -1.51
CA THR A 313 7.43 -6.80 -0.70
C THR A 313 6.33 -6.37 0.27
N GLY A 314 5.17 -7.00 0.14
CA GLY A 314 4.01 -6.76 0.96
C GLY A 314 3.64 -7.96 1.83
N SER A 315 3.20 -7.70 3.06
CA SER A 315 2.55 -8.71 3.90
C SER A 315 1.36 -8.10 4.64
N GLY A 316 0.34 -8.89 4.85
CA GLY A 316 -0.91 -8.45 5.48
C GLY A 316 -1.64 -9.56 6.21
N ALA A 317 -2.75 -9.18 6.85
CA ALA A 317 -3.64 -10.13 7.50
C ALA A 317 -4.04 -11.28 6.57
N GLY A 318 -4.19 -12.47 7.15
CA GLY A 318 -4.56 -13.64 6.35
C GLY A 318 -3.81 -14.93 6.70
N LEU A 319 -2.52 -15.10 6.84
CA LEU A 319 -1.44 -14.24 6.37
C LEU A 319 -1.36 -14.25 4.83
N ALA A 320 -1.18 -13.11 4.23
CA ALA A 320 -0.82 -13.01 2.82
C ALA A 320 0.52 -12.29 2.69
N MET A 321 1.37 -12.74 1.75
CA MET A 321 2.61 -12.09 1.37
C MET A 321 2.74 -12.06 -0.15
N GLY A 322 3.42 -11.06 -0.66
CA GLY A 322 3.76 -10.99 -2.07
C GLY A 322 5.06 -10.22 -2.28
N CYS A 323 5.78 -10.60 -3.32
CA CYS A 323 6.99 -9.92 -3.75
C CYS A 323 6.95 -9.72 -5.27
N VAL A 324 7.35 -8.55 -5.72
CA VAL A 324 7.50 -8.20 -7.13
C VAL A 324 8.87 -7.58 -7.33
N ALA A 325 9.64 -8.10 -8.28
CA ALA A 325 10.87 -7.49 -8.79
C ALA A 325 10.58 -6.80 -10.12
N LEU A 326 10.99 -5.55 -10.25
CA LEU A 326 10.80 -4.77 -11.47
C LEU A 326 12.05 -3.93 -11.80
N ARG A 327 12.22 -3.59 -13.08
CA ARG A 327 13.13 -2.55 -13.53
C ARG A 327 12.35 -1.25 -13.77
N TRP A 328 12.90 -0.18 -13.23
CA TRP A 328 12.34 1.15 -13.49
C TRP A 328 12.67 1.56 -14.91
N THR A 329 11.67 1.90 -15.69
CA THR A 329 11.84 2.23 -17.13
C THR A 329 11.57 3.69 -17.44
N ARG A 330 11.02 4.44 -16.46
CA ARG A 330 10.67 5.83 -16.65
C ARG A 330 11.91 6.74 -16.58
N PRO A 331 11.90 7.89 -17.29
CA PRO A 331 12.95 8.89 -17.15
C PRO A 331 13.12 9.36 -15.71
N ALA A 332 14.35 9.66 -15.32
CA ALA A 332 14.61 10.25 -14.01
C ALA A 332 13.93 11.62 -13.90
N ARG A 333 13.27 11.85 -12.76
CA ARG A 333 12.67 13.16 -12.46
C ARG A 333 13.70 14.08 -11.79
N LEU A 334 13.57 15.37 -12.06
CA LEU A 334 14.22 16.36 -11.21
C LEU A 334 13.48 16.40 -9.87
N PRO A 335 14.20 16.43 -8.73
CA PRO A 335 13.57 16.52 -7.42
C PRO A 335 12.65 17.77 -7.37
N VAL A 336 11.39 17.54 -7.04
CA VAL A 336 10.49 18.65 -6.73
C VAL A 336 10.84 19.10 -5.31
N ALA A 337 11.17 20.39 -5.13
CA ALA A 337 11.43 20.94 -3.81
C ALA A 337 10.23 20.65 -2.89
N GLU A 338 10.49 20.06 -1.74
CA GLU A 338 9.44 19.85 -0.75
C GLU A 338 8.85 21.20 -0.34
N PRO A 339 7.52 21.33 -0.25
CA PRO A 339 6.95 22.52 0.36
C PRO A 339 7.49 22.59 1.80
N SER A 340 8.09 23.73 2.14
CA SER A 340 8.56 24.00 3.52
C SER A 340 7.43 23.68 4.50
N PRO A 341 7.73 23.05 5.64
CA PRO A 341 6.72 22.82 6.66
C PRO A 341 6.07 24.16 6.98
N SER A 342 4.74 24.23 6.80
CA SER A 342 4.00 25.44 7.16
C SER A 342 4.27 25.68 8.66
N THR A 343 5.03 26.72 8.95
CA THR A 343 5.13 27.24 10.30
C THR A 343 3.71 27.67 10.69
N GLY A 344 3.07 26.84 11.51
CA GLY A 344 1.75 27.10 12.03
C GLY A 344 1.77 28.47 12.70
N ALA A 345 1.21 29.47 12.03
CA ALA A 345 0.91 30.74 12.65
C ALA A 345 -0.15 30.46 13.71
N ALA A 346 0.27 30.55 14.96
CA ALA A 346 -0.65 30.65 16.08
C ALA A 346 -1.62 31.81 15.84
N ARG A 347 -2.90 31.52 15.77
CA ARG A 347 -4.00 32.41 16.13
C ARG A 347 -5.15 31.61 16.73
#